data_29b42e5950eb8d38dbfc909aeaa773f7
#
_entry.id   29b42e5950eb8d38dbfc909aeaa773f7
#
_cell.length_a   1.000
_cell.length_b   1.000
_cell.length_c   1.000
_cell.angle_alpha   90.00
_cell.angle_beta   90.00
_cell.angle_gamma   90.00
#
_symmetry.space_group_name_H-M   'P 1'
#
loop_
_entity.id
_entity.type
_entity.pdbx_description
1 polymer ?
#
loop_
_entity_poly.entity_id
_entity_poly.type
_entity_poly.pdbx_seq_one_letter_code
_entity_poly.pdbx_strand_id
1 'polypeptide(L)'
;MRLLLRVAGSYNLLAGLSMICFYHEGYKLLGVTKPELILPVQVMGILVGLFGVGYHLVAADPITNRNILVLGFWSKGLSSIFALWYVGTGALPAGFVPVLFLSDIVYLPPFYLIMRRLAAAAEERKKRNMPEGNASTSG
;
A
#
# COMPACT_ATOMS: atom_id res chain seq x y z
N MET A 1 -3.83 -14.06 -5.60
CA MET A 1 -4.26 -12.92 -4.78
C MET A 1 -3.58 -12.93 -3.41
N ARG A 2 -3.83 -13.90 -2.54
CA ARG A 2 -3.25 -13.94 -1.17
C ARG A 2 -1.73 -13.94 -1.16
N LEU A 3 -1.07 -14.65 -2.05
CA LEU A 3 0.40 -14.70 -2.15
C LEU A 3 0.97 -13.30 -2.46
N LEU A 4 0.41 -12.58 -3.43
CA LEU A 4 0.84 -11.24 -3.79
C LEU A 4 0.72 -10.26 -2.61
N LEU A 5 -0.40 -10.32 -1.86
CA LEU A 5 -0.60 -9.49 -0.67
C LEU A 5 0.40 -9.84 0.45
N ARG A 6 0.73 -11.12 0.64
CA ARG A 6 1.76 -11.53 1.60
C ARG A 6 3.15 -11.02 1.18
N VAL A 7 3.50 -11.13 -0.10
CA VAL A 7 4.77 -10.61 -0.63
C VAL A 7 4.84 -9.09 -0.44
N ALA A 8 3.80 -8.35 -0.83
CA ALA A 8 3.73 -6.91 -0.63
C ALA A 8 3.80 -6.54 0.87
N GLY A 9 3.14 -7.31 1.73
CA GLY A 9 3.17 -7.12 3.18
C GLY A 9 4.57 -7.32 3.75
N SER A 10 5.23 -8.41 3.41
CA SER A 10 6.61 -8.70 3.85
C SER A 10 7.60 -7.66 3.33
N TYR A 11 7.45 -7.24 2.07
CA TYR A 11 8.27 -6.17 1.50
C TYR A 11 8.12 -4.86 2.29
N ASN A 12 6.89 -4.44 2.58
CA ASN A 12 6.65 -3.22 3.35
C ASN A 12 7.17 -3.33 4.79
N LEU A 13 7.07 -4.50 5.44
CA LEU A 13 7.64 -4.71 6.77
C LEU A 13 9.17 -4.56 6.74
N LEU A 14 9.83 -5.18 5.78
CA LEU A 14 11.29 -5.07 5.61
C LEU A 14 11.72 -3.64 5.26
N ALA A 15 10.99 -2.98 4.36
CA ALA A 15 11.24 -1.58 3.99
C ALA A 15 11.07 -0.65 5.19
N GLY A 16 9.98 -0.80 5.94
CA GLY A 16 9.73 -0.02 7.15
C GLY A 16 10.82 -0.21 8.21
N LEU A 17 11.21 -1.46 8.46
CA LEU A 17 12.29 -1.79 9.38
C LEU A 17 13.63 -1.21 8.93
N SER A 18 13.93 -1.26 7.62
CA SER A 18 15.14 -0.66 7.06
C SER A 18 15.17 0.85 7.26
N MET A 19 14.05 1.54 7.08
CA MET A 19 13.95 2.99 7.31
C MET A 19 14.15 3.37 8.79
N ILE A 20 13.83 2.47 9.71
CA ILE A 20 14.03 2.71 11.16
C ILE A 20 15.47 2.42 11.58
N CYS A 21 16.01 1.26 11.16
CA CYS A 21 17.28 0.75 11.66
C CYS A 21 18.47 1.08 10.74
N PHE A 22 18.26 1.09 9.42
CA PHE A 22 19.30 1.20 8.40
C PHE A 22 19.16 2.43 7.52
N TYR A 23 18.50 3.49 8.01
CA TYR A 23 18.29 4.73 7.24
C TYR A 23 19.59 5.32 6.70
N HIS A 24 20.68 5.25 7.47
CA HIS A 24 21.98 5.79 7.08
C HIS A 24 22.51 5.13 5.80
N GLU A 25 22.45 3.81 5.72
CA GLU A 25 22.89 3.05 4.55
C GLU A 25 21.96 3.29 3.34
N GLY A 26 20.67 3.46 3.60
CA GLY A 26 19.69 3.81 2.56
C GLY A 26 20.01 5.14 1.89
N TYR A 27 20.29 6.19 2.65
CA TYR A 27 20.66 7.51 2.11
C TYR A 27 21.98 7.45 1.34
N LYS A 28 22.98 6.73 1.85
CA LYS A 28 24.28 6.52 1.19
C LYS A 28 24.13 5.79 -0.14
N LEU A 29 23.31 4.73 -0.18
CA LEU A 29 23.06 3.94 -1.39
C LEU A 29 22.37 4.77 -2.47
N LEU A 30 21.44 5.64 -2.08
CA LEU A 30 20.69 6.52 -3.00
C LEU A 30 21.48 7.76 -3.42
N GLY A 31 22.65 8.02 -2.81
CA GLY A 31 23.43 9.23 -3.07
C GLY A 31 22.73 10.53 -2.65
N VAL A 32 21.80 10.45 -1.69
CA VAL A 32 21.01 11.59 -1.19
C VAL A 32 21.54 12.05 0.14
N THR A 33 21.60 13.37 0.35
CA THR A 33 22.01 13.94 1.63
C THR A 33 21.03 13.55 2.73
N LYS A 34 21.57 13.01 3.83
CA LYS A 34 20.77 12.65 5.00
C LYS A 34 20.22 13.91 5.67
N PRO A 35 18.92 13.97 6.01
CA PRO A 35 18.36 15.10 6.76
C PRO A 35 18.96 15.17 8.17
N GLU A 36 19.05 16.37 8.72
CA GLU A 36 19.52 16.58 10.10
C GLU A 36 18.59 15.91 11.11
N LEU A 37 17.28 16.02 10.89
CA LEU A 37 16.26 15.40 11.73
C LEU A 37 15.84 14.05 11.12
N ILE A 38 16.13 12.96 11.81
CA ILE A 38 15.84 11.58 11.35
C ILE A 38 14.42 11.13 11.71
N LEU A 39 13.82 11.73 12.74
CA LEU A 39 12.49 11.33 13.22
C LEU A 39 11.43 11.18 12.11
N PRO A 40 11.29 12.08 11.12
CA PRO A 40 10.32 11.90 10.04
C PRO A 40 10.54 10.63 9.24
N VAL A 41 11.80 10.24 8.99
CA VAL A 41 12.15 9.01 8.27
C VAL A 41 11.74 7.78 9.07
N GLN A 42 11.99 7.78 10.37
CA GLN A 42 11.60 6.68 11.25
C GLN A 42 10.08 6.57 11.40
N VAL A 43 9.36 7.69 11.54
CA VAL A 43 7.88 7.69 11.53
C VAL A 43 7.33 7.16 10.21
N MET A 44 7.90 7.55 9.08
CA MET A 44 7.54 7.00 7.77
C MET A 44 7.79 5.49 7.72
N GLY A 45 8.91 5.02 8.25
CA GLY A 45 9.22 3.59 8.38
C GLY A 45 8.17 2.82 9.19
N ILE A 46 7.69 3.40 10.31
CA ILE A 46 6.59 2.83 11.10
C ILE A 46 5.32 2.73 10.26
N LEU A 47 4.92 3.79 9.56
CA LEU A 47 3.72 3.80 8.72
C LEU A 47 3.80 2.77 7.60
N VAL A 48 4.94 2.68 6.91
CA VAL A 48 5.18 1.67 5.86
C VAL A 48 5.09 0.25 6.44
N GLY A 49 5.67 0.02 7.61
CA GLY A 49 5.59 -1.25 8.33
C GLY A 49 4.15 -1.62 8.71
N LEU A 50 3.36 -0.66 9.20
CA LEU A 50 1.94 -0.86 9.52
C LEU A 50 1.12 -1.23 8.28
N PHE A 51 1.37 -0.63 7.12
CA PHE A 51 0.78 -1.09 5.86
C PHE A 51 1.20 -2.52 5.52
N GLY A 52 2.43 -2.92 5.86
CA GLY A 52 2.91 -4.30 5.74
C GLY A 52 2.04 -5.27 6.54
N VAL A 53 1.79 -4.97 7.82
CA VAL A 53 0.85 -5.74 8.67
C VAL A 53 -0.55 -5.74 8.04
N GLY A 54 -1.03 -4.58 7.61
CA GLY A 54 -2.34 -4.43 6.95
C GLY A 54 -2.51 -5.35 5.74
N TYR A 55 -1.51 -5.49 4.88
CA TYR A 55 -1.60 -6.39 3.72
C TYR A 55 -1.63 -7.88 4.13
N HIS A 56 -1.00 -8.26 5.23
CA HIS A 56 -1.15 -9.60 5.80
C HIS A 56 -2.57 -9.84 6.32
N LEU A 57 -3.19 -8.84 6.96
CA LEU A 57 -4.60 -8.90 7.40
C LEU A 57 -5.54 -9.04 6.20
N VAL A 58 -5.32 -8.27 5.12
CA VAL A 58 -6.09 -8.43 3.88
C VAL A 58 -5.87 -9.82 3.27
N ALA A 59 -4.67 -10.39 3.34
CA ALA A 59 -4.40 -11.73 2.84
C ALA A 59 -5.11 -12.82 3.66
N ALA A 60 -5.31 -12.59 4.96
CA ALA A 60 -6.03 -13.50 5.85
C ALA A 60 -7.55 -13.44 5.61
N ASP A 61 -8.15 -12.27 5.69
CA ASP A 61 -9.58 -12.03 5.40
C ASP A 61 -9.74 -10.84 4.44
N PRO A 62 -9.79 -11.11 3.12
CA PRO A 62 -9.80 -10.07 2.11
C PRO A 62 -11.07 -9.21 2.07
N ILE A 63 -12.22 -9.80 2.43
CA ILE A 63 -13.51 -9.10 2.34
C ILE A 63 -13.64 -8.10 3.50
N THR A 64 -13.35 -8.54 4.71
CA THR A 64 -13.45 -7.70 5.92
C THR A 64 -12.41 -6.58 5.90
N ASN A 65 -11.19 -6.88 5.48
CA ASN A 65 -10.06 -5.93 5.52
C ASN A 65 -9.83 -5.17 4.20
N ARG A 66 -10.75 -5.23 3.24
CA ARG A 66 -10.59 -4.62 1.90
C ARG A 66 -10.24 -3.12 1.94
N ASN A 67 -10.72 -2.39 2.94
CA ASN A 67 -10.49 -0.96 3.06
C ASN A 67 -9.00 -0.62 3.28
N ILE A 68 -8.25 -1.52 3.92
CA ILE A 68 -6.80 -1.37 4.08
C ILE A 68 -6.11 -1.40 2.72
N LEU A 69 -6.58 -2.28 1.81
CA LEU A 69 -6.02 -2.33 0.45
C LEU A 69 -6.34 -1.07 -0.35
N VAL A 70 -7.54 -0.50 -0.17
CA VAL A 70 -7.93 0.78 -0.79
C VAL A 70 -7.00 1.90 -0.32
N LEU A 71 -6.78 2.03 0.99
CA LEU A 71 -5.84 3.00 1.55
C LEU A 71 -4.42 2.79 1.04
N GLY A 72 -3.96 1.54 0.99
CA GLY A 72 -2.63 1.21 0.48
C GLY A 72 -2.46 1.54 -1.00
N PHE A 73 -3.49 1.31 -1.82
CA PHE A 73 -3.50 1.69 -3.23
C PHE A 73 -3.34 3.21 -3.41
N TRP A 74 -4.17 3.99 -2.71
CA TRP A 74 -4.11 5.45 -2.78
C TRP A 74 -2.81 6.00 -2.21
N SER A 75 -2.32 5.46 -1.10
CA SER A 75 -1.02 5.84 -0.52
C SER A 75 0.10 5.66 -1.53
N LYS A 76 0.21 4.48 -2.17
CA LYS A 76 1.22 4.20 -3.20
C LYS A 76 1.05 5.05 -4.45
N GLY A 77 -0.18 5.28 -4.89
CA GLY A 77 -0.46 6.12 -6.06
C GLY A 77 -0.06 7.57 -5.83
N LEU A 78 -0.48 8.16 -4.72
CA LEU A 78 -0.15 9.55 -4.39
C LEU A 78 1.35 9.74 -4.14
N SER A 79 1.98 8.85 -3.36
CA SER A 79 3.44 8.92 -3.13
C SER A 79 4.23 8.81 -4.43
N SER A 80 3.79 7.95 -5.37
CA SER A 80 4.41 7.83 -6.68
C SER A 80 4.32 9.11 -7.51
N ILE A 81 3.15 9.77 -7.50
CA ILE A 81 2.96 11.03 -8.22
C ILE A 81 3.89 12.10 -7.65
N PHE A 82 3.93 12.26 -6.33
CA PHE A 82 4.82 13.23 -5.70
C PHE A 82 6.29 12.92 -5.95
N ALA A 83 6.71 11.66 -5.81
CA ALA A 83 8.10 11.27 -6.04
C ALA A 83 8.53 11.53 -7.50
N LEU A 84 7.68 11.21 -8.48
CA LEU A 84 7.96 11.52 -9.90
C LEU A 84 8.04 13.02 -10.16
N TRP A 85 7.20 13.82 -9.50
CA TRP A 85 7.29 15.28 -9.54
C TRP A 85 8.64 15.77 -9.03
N TYR A 86 9.11 15.28 -7.88
CA TYR A 86 10.41 15.67 -7.32
C TYR A 86 11.59 15.21 -8.18
N VAL A 87 11.49 14.06 -8.83
CA VAL A 87 12.48 13.63 -9.83
C VAL A 87 12.45 14.55 -11.07
N GLY A 88 11.25 14.90 -11.57
CA GLY A 88 11.09 15.77 -12.72
C GLY A 88 11.59 17.20 -12.50
N THR A 89 11.52 17.70 -11.27
CA THR A 89 12.07 19.02 -10.88
C THR A 89 13.56 18.98 -10.53
N GLY A 90 14.19 17.80 -10.56
CA GLY A 90 15.60 17.62 -10.19
C GLY A 90 15.89 17.65 -8.70
N ALA A 91 14.85 17.70 -7.84
CA ALA A 91 14.99 17.67 -6.39
C ALA A 91 15.31 16.26 -5.83
N LEU A 92 15.00 15.22 -6.59
CA LEU A 92 15.42 13.84 -6.33
C LEU A 92 16.25 13.31 -7.51
N PRO A 93 17.32 12.53 -7.26
CA PRO A 93 18.11 11.95 -8.33
C PRO A 93 17.29 10.92 -9.14
N ALA A 94 17.54 10.85 -10.46
CA ALA A 94 16.87 9.90 -11.36
C ALA A 94 17.08 8.43 -10.94
N GLY A 95 18.16 8.11 -10.22
CA GLY A 95 18.42 6.80 -9.64
C GLY A 95 17.35 6.34 -8.63
N PHE A 96 16.47 7.24 -8.16
CA PHE A 96 15.34 6.90 -7.30
C PHE A 96 14.17 6.24 -8.05
N VAL A 97 14.07 6.45 -9.37
CA VAL A 97 12.98 5.92 -10.20
C VAL A 97 12.85 4.39 -10.14
N PRO A 98 13.93 3.59 -10.26
CA PRO A 98 13.84 2.14 -10.12
C PRO A 98 13.32 1.70 -8.76
N VAL A 99 13.73 2.38 -7.69
CA VAL A 99 13.26 2.09 -6.32
C VAL A 99 11.76 2.35 -6.23
N LEU A 100 11.30 3.52 -6.69
CA LEU A 100 9.89 3.88 -6.72
C LEU A 100 9.05 2.89 -7.56
N PHE A 101 9.57 2.47 -8.71
CA PHE A 101 8.89 1.51 -9.57
C PHE A 101 8.68 0.18 -8.86
N LEU A 102 9.72 -0.38 -8.24
CA LEU A 102 9.67 -1.67 -7.54
C LEU A 102 8.89 -1.60 -6.23
N SER A 103 8.93 -0.47 -5.51
CA SER A 103 8.26 -0.33 -4.21
C SER A 103 6.77 -0.04 -4.32
N ASP A 104 6.37 0.75 -5.32
CA ASP A 104 5.03 1.32 -5.38
C ASP A 104 4.31 1.05 -6.71
N ILE A 105 4.90 1.45 -7.83
CA ILE A 105 4.20 1.43 -9.13
C ILE A 105 3.83 0.02 -9.57
N VAL A 106 4.73 -0.96 -9.39
CA VAL A 106 4.50 -2.36 -9.78
C VAL A 106 3.30 -2.99 -9.06
N TYR A 107 2.95 -2.49 -7.86
CA TYR A 107 1.82 -3.00 -7.08
C TYR A 107 0.48 -2.36 -7.45
N LEU A 108 0.46 -1.20 -8.12
CA LEU A 108 -0.78 -0.49 -8.45
C LEU A 108 -1.73 -1.31 -9.34
N PRO A 109 -1.30 -1.90 -10.48
CA PRO A 109 -2.20 -2.68 -11.32
C PRO A 109 -2.80 -3.90 -10.61
N PRO A 110 -2.04 -4.78 -9.95
CA PRO A 110 -2.60 -5.92 -9.24
C PRO A 110 -3.47 -5.51 -8.05
N PHE A 111 -3.16 -4.44 -7.32
CA PHE A 111 -3.99 -3.95 -6.23
C PHE A 111 -5.34 -3.46 -6.74
N TYR A 112 -5.36 -2.71 -7.84
CA TYR A 112 -6.60 -2.27 -8.49
C TYR A 112 -7.49 -3.46 -8.90
N LEU A 113 -6.92 -4.48 -9.52
CA LEU A 113 -7.67 -5.68 -9.91
C LEU A 113 -8.23 -6.43 -8.69
N ILE A 114 -7.44 -6.56 -7.61
CA ILE A 114 -7.89 -7.19 -6.38
C ILE A 114 -9.03 -6.37 -5.75
N MET A 115 -8.89 -5.06 -5.66
CA MET A 115 -9.93 -4.16 -5.12
C MET A 115 -11.26 -4.33 -5.86
N ARG A 116 -11.25 -4.35 -7.19
CA ARG A 116 -12.47 -4.56 -8.00
C ARG A 116 -13.13 -5.91 -7.69
N ARG A 117 -12.34 -6.98 -7.62
CA ARG A 117 -12.84 -8.33 -7.28
C ARG A 117 -13.43 -8.39 -5.87
N LEU A 118 -12.77 -7.75 -4.90
CA LEU A 118 -13.25 -7.72 -3.52
C LEU A 118 -14.51 -6.88 -3.35
N ALA A 119 -14.65 -5.78 -4.10
CA ALA A 119 -15.85 -4.97 -4.12
C ALA A 119 -17.04 -5.79 -4.63
N ALA A 120 -16.89 -6.48 -5.77
CA ALA A 120 -17.94 -7.33 -6.33
C ALA A 120 -18.34 -8.46 -5.35
N ALA A 121 -17.38 -9.16 -4.77
CA ALA A 121 -17.63 -10.24 -3.81
C ALA A 121 -18.33 -9.75 -2.52
N ALA A 122 -17.99 -8.54 -2.07
CA ALA A 122 -18.67 -7.93 -0.91
C ALA A 122 -20.12 -7.56 -1.20
N GLU A 123 -20.41 -7.08 -2.41
CA GLU A 123 -21.77 -6.77 -2.86
C GLU A 123 -22.63 -8.04 -2.95
N GLU A 124 -22.09 -9.12 -3.52
CA GLU A 124 -22.78 -10.40 -3.59
C GLU A 124 -23.08 -10.97 -2.19
N ARG A 125 -22.12 -10.85 -1.26
CA ARG A 125 -22.33 -11.25 0.12
C ARG A 125 -23.43 -10.45 0.80
N LYS A 126 -23.49 -9.13 0.55
CA LYS A 126 -24.53 -8.25 1.07
C LYS A 126 -25.90 -8.64 0.55
N LYS A 127 -26.05 -8.89 -0.76
CA LYS A 127 -27.31 -9.34 -1.38
C LYS A 127 -27.80 -10.67 -0.80
N ARG A 128 -26.90 -11.62 -0.58
CA ARG A 128 -27.23 -12.94 -0.03
C ARG A 128 -27.67 -12.90 1.43
N ASN A 129 -27.20 -11.92 2.20
CA ASN A 129 -27.53 -11.74 3.62
C ASN A 129 -28.72 -10.79 3.85
N MET A 130 -29.32 -10.22 2.78
CA MET A 130 -30.59 -9.48 2.93
C MET A 130 -31.72 -10.50 3.10
N PRO A 131 -32.53 -10.43 4.18
CA PRO A 131 -33.69 -11.31 4.34
C PRO A 131 -34.70 -10.99 3.21
N GLU A 132 -35.29 -12.04 2.63
CA GLU A 132 -36.36 -11.99 1.61
C GLU A 132 -37.69 -11.44 2.17
N GLY A 133 -37.66 -10.53 3.12
CA GLY A 133 -38.82 -10.06 3.88
C GLY A 133 -39.28 -8.64 3.60
N ASN A 134 -39.48 -8.24 2.33
CA ASN A 134 -40.26 -7.02 2.07
C ASN A 134 -41.03 -7.00 0.70
N ALA A 135 -41.29 -8.16 0.15
CA ALA A 135 -42.10 -8.24 -1.09
C ALA A 135 -43.59 -8.56 -0.86
N SER A 136 -44.08 -8.58 0.38
CA SER A 136 -45.48 -9.02 0.66
C SER A 136 -46.32 -8.09 1.54
N THR A 137 -46.06 -6.77 1.52
CA THR A 137 -47.00 -5.81 2.15
C THR A 137 -47.32 -4.65 1.23
N SER A 138 -47.86 -4.96 0.06
CA SER A 138 -48.68 -4.03 -0.75
C SER A 138 -49.70 -4.86 -1.55
N GLY A 139 -50.67 -5.40 -0.84
CA GLY A 139 -51.91 -5.89 -1.40
C GLY A 139 -53.07 -5.11 -0.80
#